data_620c023f1b6b91ae1e62f2a817cd580b
#
_entry.id   620c023f1b6b91ae1e62f2a817cd580b
#
_cell.length_a   1.000
_cell.length_b   1.000
_cell.length_c   1.000
_cell.angle_alpha   90.00
_cell.angle_beta   90.00
_cell.angle_gamma   90.00
#
_symmetry.space_group_name_H-M   'P 1'
#
loop_
_entity.id
_entity.type
_entity.pdbx_description
1 polymer ?
#
loop_
_entity_poly.entity_id
_entity_poly.type
_entity_poly.pdbx_seq_one_letter_code
_entity_poly.pdbx_strand_id
1 'polypeptide(L)'
;MVAMGVFPAIYSTLSPQALITGVLTRYELGAIERCLFWNRGLSDVYLVETAAKSYILRISHHHWRSKSDIQFELEFLDFLSRHDLRVANALRTIDDRLFVTLQAVEGDRYAALFNYAPGEIPQGDLSIAQSTILGQTLGKIHQTSLQFDSSTPRQSLDLKYLLKDSLSAISPYLSNKSDDLTYLKDTVAQIEQQLTCLKQVSPLWSVCWGDPHSGNVHFTLDNRITLFDFDQCGYGWRIFDLAKFLQVSLSAGINCKIRHAFFSGYQEVQELTDLEMSSLQLLTQMAHIWAWAISINASAIHNWSKLDSYYINKHLQQLKRLGSKNWQLF
;
A
#
# COMPACT_ATOMS: atom_id res chain seq x y z
N MET A 1 16.18 15.29 -43.95
CA MET A 1 16.41 14.44 -42.77
C MET A 1 15.72 15.11 -41.62
N VAL A 2 14.63 14.52 -41.11
CA VAL A 2 14.01 14.96 -39.85
C VAL A 2 15.01 14.59 -38.79
N ALA A 3 15.50 15.55 -38.00
CA ALA A 3 16.31 15.26 -36.84
C ALA A 3 15.50 14.30 -35.93
N MET A 4 15.95 13.06 -35.80
CA MET A 4 15.34 12.14 -34.84
C MET A 4 15.61 12.72 -33.46
N GLY A 5 14.60 13.37 -32.87
CA GLY A 5 14.62 13.78 -31.49
C GLY A 5 14.67 12.55 -30.57
N VAL A 6 15.08 12.75 -29.34
CA VAL A 6 15.00 11.69 -28.29
C VAL A 6 13.55 11.24 -28.17
N PHE A 7 13.27 9.94 -28.32
CA PHE A 7 11.92 9.40 -28.13
C PHE A 7 11.48 9.59 -26.68
N PRO A 8 10.25 10.05 -26.43
CA PRO A 8 9.74 10.19 -25.08
C PRO A 8 9.64 8.81 -24.40
N ALA A 9 10.12 8.72 -23.19
CA ALA A 9 9.99 7.52 -22.36
C ALA A 9 8.70 7.61 -21.52
N ILE A 10 7.99 6.50 -21.40
CA ILE A 10 6.87 6.35 -20.45
C ILE A 10 7.42 6.00 -19.06
N TYR A 11 8.55 5.29 -19.06
CA TYR A 11 9.17 4.78 -17.85
C TYR A 11 10.67 4.52 -18.08
N SER A 12 11.49 4.85 -17.09
CA SER A 12 12.93 4.58 -17.12
C SER A 12 13.40 3.88 -15.84
N THR A 13 14.33 2.92 -15.98
CA THR A 13 15.09 2.36 -14.87
C THR A 13 16.31 3.21 -14.65
N LEU A 14 16.45 3.80 -13.45
CA LEU A 14 17.58 4.68 -13.16
C LEU A 14 18.85 3.90 -12.90
N SER A 15 19.99 4.40 -13.39
CA SER A 15 21.29 3.78 -13.21
C SER A 15 21.70 3.78 -11.74
N PRO A 16 22.07 2.61 -11.14
CA PRO A 16 22.58 2.55 -9.78
C PRO A 16 23.80 3.48 -9.56
N GLN A 17 24.68 3.59 -10.53
CA GLN A 17 25.85 4.49 -10.45
C GLN A 17 25.43 5.96 -10.38
N ALA A 18 24.43 6.36 -11.17
CA ALA A 18 23.89 7.73 -11.11
C ALA A 18 23.17 8.00 -9.77
N LEU A 19 22.51 6.99 -9.20
CA LEU A 19 21.88 7.09 -7.88
C LEU A 19 22.92 7.24 -6.76
N ILE A 20 24.05 6.51 -6.84
CA ILE A 20 25.15 6.66 -5.88
C ILE A 20 25.66 8.10 -5.90
N THR A 21 25.96 8.66 -7.05
CA THR A 21 26.58 9.99 -7.17
C THR A 21 25.59 11.15 -7.01
N GLY A 22 24.33 11.00 -7.45
CA GLY A 22 23.34 12.08 -7.49
C GLY A 22 22.38 12.11 -6.30
N VAL A 23 22.11 10.95 -5.69
CA VAL A 23 21.12 10.82 -4.60
C VAL A 23 21.80 10.46 -3.28
N LEU A 24 22.56 9.36 -3.25
CA LEU A 24 23.06 8.81 -1.99
C LEU A 24 24.13 9.69 -1.34
N THR A 25 24.81 10.55 -2.11
CA THR A 25 25.69 11.61 -1.59
C THR A 25 24.97 12.69 -0.77
N ARG A 26 23.63 12.72 -0.82
CA ARG A 26 22.81 13.64 0.01
C ARG A 26 22.56 13.11 1.42
N TYR A 27 23.02 11.90 1.74
CA TYR A 27 22.82 11.24 3.03
C TYR A 27 24.17 10.95 3.70
N GLU A 28 24.19 10.92 5.03
CA GLU A 28 25.37 10.55 5.81
C GLU A 28 25.46 9.02 5.96
N LEU A 29 25.97 8.33 4.94
CA LEU A 29 25.99 6.86 4.88
C LEU A 29 27.37 6.19 5.02
N GLY A 30 28.43 6.95 4.95
CA GLY A 30 29.77 6.37 4.76
C GLY A 30 29.97 5.83 3.34
N ALA A 31 30.99 4.97 3.17
CA ALA A 31 31.31 4.39 1.85
C ALA A 31 30.22 3.41 1.41
N ILE A 32 29.66 3.63 0.23
CA ILE A 32 28.69 2.72 -0.39
C ILE A 32 29.46 1.62 -1.12
N GLU A 33 29.21 0.38 -0.73
CA GLU A 33 29.81 -0.80 -1.36
C GLU A 33 29.01 -1.25 -2.57
N ARG A 34 27.66 -1.25 -2.46
CA ARG A 34 26.75 -1.69 -3.53
C ARG A 34 25.48 -0.89 -3.56
N CYS A 35 24.97 -0.64 -4.76
CA CYS A 35 23.60 -0.18 -5.03
C CYS A 35 23.04 -1.07 -6.13
N LEU A 36 22.01 -1.86 -5.83
CA LEU A 36 21.45 -2.85 -6.74
C LEU A 36 19.98 -2.59 -6.95
N PHE A 37 19.54 -2.62 -8.21
CA PHE A 37 18.11 -2.71 -8.50
C PHE A 37 17.56 -4.02 -7.93
N TRP A 38 16.62 -3.92 -7.00
CA TRP A 38 16.07 -5.08 -6.29
C TRP A 38 14.73 -5.52 -6.86
N ASN A 39 13.76 -4.59 -6.94
CA ASN A 39 12.41 -4.91 -7.34
C ASN A 39 11.72 -3.72 -8.01
N ARG A 40 10.73 -4.04 -8.83
CA ARG A 40 9.80 -3.09 -9.44
C ARG A 40 8.37 -3.45 -9.04
N GLY A 41 7.73 -2.55 -8.32
CA GLY A 41 6.31 -2.59 -8.00
C GLY A 41 5.63 -1.30 -8.47
N LEU A 42 4.94 -0.62 -7.57
CA LEU A 42 4.42 0.74 -7.76
C LEU A 42 5.54 1.81 -7.66
N SER A 43 6.72 1.40 -7.20
CA SER A 43 7.96 2.16 -7.16
C SER A 43 9.12 1.25 -7.55
N ASP A 44 10.25 1.83 -7.97
CA ASP A 44 11.51 1.11 -8.09
C ASP A 44 12.20 1.04 -6.73
N VAL A 45 12.67 -0.13 -6.37
CA VAL A 45 13.37 -0.41 -5.12
C VAL A 45 14.80 -0.82 -5.41
N TYR A 46 15.76 -0.19 -4.72
CA TYR A 46 17.18 -0.50 -4.78
C TYR A 46 17.66 -0.88 -3.39
N LEU A 47 18.43 -1.97 -3.32
CA LEU A 47 19.21 -2.31 -2.14
C LEU A 47 20.50 -1.50 -2.15
N VAL A 48 20.77 -0.80 -1.04
CA VAL A 48 21.99 -0.03 -0.84
C VAL A 48 22.75 -0.65 0.33
N GLU A 49 23.99 -1.03 0.11
CA GLU A 49 24.83 -1.67 1.12
C GLU A 49 26.07 -0.80 1.40
N THR A 50 26.36 -0.68 2.68
CA THR A 50 27.59 -0.07 3.20
C THR A 50 28.30 -1.10 4.10
N ALA A 51 29.54 -0.87 4.49
CA ALA A 51 30.25 -1.75 5.42
C ALA A 51 29.52 -1.92 6.77
N ALA A 52 28.69 -0.97 7.17
CA ALA A 52 28.00 -0.99 8.47
C ALA A 52 26.61 -1.62 8.42
N LYS A 53 25.81 -1.35 7.38
CA LYS A 53 24.41 -1.78 7.30
C LYS A 53 23.83 -1.61 5.90
N SER A 54 22.64 -2.18 5.70
CA SER A 54 21.85 -2.06 4.47
C SER A 54 20.73 -1.05 4.60
N TYR A 55 20.31 -0.51 3.45
CA TYR A 55 19.20 0.43 3.31
C TYR A 55 18.37 0.09 2.08
N ILE A 56 17.15 0.61 2.04
CA ILE A 56 16.27 0.56 0.87
C ILE A 56 16.12 1.95 0.29
N LEU A 57 16.56 2.14 -0.95
CA LEU A 57 16.26 3.35 -1.71
C LEU A 57 15.04 3.07 -2.57
N ARG A 58 13.91 3.74 -2.25
CA ARG A 58 12.67 3.66 -3.02
C ARG A 58 12.52 4.91 -3.88
N ILE A 59 12.22 4.70 -5.16
CA ILE A 59 12.05 5.76 -6.14
C ILE A 59 10.65 5.65 -6.73
N SER A 60 9.79 6.64 -6.45
CA SER A 60 8.41 6.68 -6.95
C SER A 60 8.37 6.67 -8.48
N HIS A 61 7.32 6.09 -9.07
CA HIS A 61 7.04 6.30 -10.50
C HIS A 61 6.44 7.68 -10.72
N HIS A 62 6.78 8.33 -11.83
CA HIS A 62 6.30 9.67 -12.17
C HIS A 62 4.77 9.81 -12.13
N HIS A 63 4.02 8.79 -12.57
CA HIS A 63 2.56 8.81 -12.66
C HIS A 63 1.85 8.20 -11.46
N TRP A 64 2.58 7.76 -10.42
CA TRP A 64 1.97 7.06 -9.29
C TRP A 64 1.61 7.98 -8.14
N ARG A 65 2.57 8.70 -7.61
CA ARG A 65 2.40 9.58 -6.43
C ARG A 65 2.85 11.00 -6.73
N SER A 66 2.08 11.96 -6.27
CA SER A 66 2.49 13.35 -6.25
C SER A 66 3.56 13.62 -5.19
N LYS A 67 4.20 14.77 -5.27
CA LYS A 67 5.17 15.22 -4.25
C LYS A 67 4.55 15.28 -2.86
N SER A 68 3.31 15.76 -2.74
CA SER A 68 2.60 15.84 -1.47
C SER A 68 2.26 14.46 -0.92
N ASP A 69 1.91 13.48 -1.77
CA ASP A 69 1.66 12.11 -1.31
C ASP A 69 2.90 11.47 -0.68
N ILE A 70 4.07 11.65 -1.30
CA ILE A 70 5.34 11.17 -0.76
C ILE A 70 5.68 11.89 0.55
N GLN A 71 5.52 13.20 0.60
CA GLN A 71 5.77 13.99 1.79
C GLN A 71 4.91 13.52 2.97
N PHE A 72 3.59 13.36 2.75
CA PHE A 72 2.65 12.91 3.77
C PHE A 72 3.02 11.51 4.33
N GLU A 73 3.30 10.56 3.45
CA GLU A 73 3.72 9.22 3.87
C GLU A 73 4.95 9.27 4.78
N LEU A 74 5.98 10.02 4.38
CA LEU A 74 7.23 10.09 5.12
C LEU A 74 7.08 10.85 6.44
N GLU A 75 6.23 11.89 6.50
CA GLU A 75 5.86 12.57 7.75
C GLU A 75 5.12 11.62 8.70
N PHE A 76 4.21 10.79 8.17
CA PHE A 76 3.48 9.82 8.97
C PHE A 76 4.42 8.73 9.53
N LEU A 77 5.33 8.21 8.73
CA LEU A 77 6.35 7.24 9.19
C LEU A 77 7.26 7.82 10.27
N ASP A 78 7.71 9.07 10.11
CA ASP A 78 8.52 9.79 11.11
C ASP A 78 7.72 9.98 12.41
N PHE A 79 6.45 10.34 12.31
CA PHE A 79 5.54 10.46 13.45
C PHE A 79 5.37 9.11 14.18
N LEU A 80 5.08 8.01 13.46
CA LEU A 80 4.92 6.68 14.06
C LEU A 80 6.20 6.22 14.77
N SER A 81 7.35 6.45 14.14
CA SER A 81 8.66 6.10 14.73
C SER A 81 8.94 6.85 16.03
N ARG A 82 8.55 8.13 16.13
CA ARG A 82 8.68 8.92 17.36
C ARG A 82 7.74 8.48 18.48
N HIS A 83 6.69 7.70 18.15
CA HIS A 83 5.76 7.11 19.10
C HIS A 83 6.06 5.62 19.36
N ASP A 84 7.32 5.20 19.21
CA ASP A 84 7.82 3.85 19.48
C ASP A 84 7.17 2.74 18.64
N LEU A 85 6.51 3.08 17.51
CA LEU A 85 6.04 2.10 16.56
C LEU A 85 7.17 1.72 15.59
N ARG A 86 7.39 0.42 15.46
CA ARG A 86 8.46 -0.10 14.61
C ARG A 86 8.04 -0.08 13.15
N VAL A 87 8.45 0.97 12.48
CA VAL A 87 8.27 1.16 11.04
C VAL A 87 9.63 1.38 10.37
N ALA A 88 9.77 0.99 9.11
CA ALA A 88 10.92 1.34 8.30
C ALA A 88 10.80 2.82 7.93
N ASN A 89 11.34 3.70 8.77
CA ASN A 89 11.30 5.14 8.56
C ASN A 89 12.35 5.60 7.56
N ALA A 90 12.07 6.70 6.87
CA ALA A 90 13.02 7.33 5.95
C ALA A 90 14.13 8.07 6.71
N LEU A 91 15.35 7.99 6.18
CA LEU A 91 16.46 8.82 6.63
C LEU A 91 16.29 10.23 6.08
N ARG A 92 16.69 11.22 6.87
CA ARG A 92 16.78 12.58 6.39
C ARG A 92 18.07 12.81 5.63
N THR A 93 18.00 13.62 4.60
CA THR A 93 19.18 14.11 3.89
C THR A 93 20.00 15.06 4.78
N ILE A 94 21.24 15.38 4.40
CA ILE A 94 22.13 16.32 5.10
C ILE A 94 21.48 17.70 5.27
N ASP A 95 20.63 18.11 4.31
CA ASP A 95 19.84 19.34 4.35
C ASP A 95 18.43 19.16 4.95
N ASP A 96 18.26 18.14 5.80
CA ASP A 96 17.06 17.83 6.60
C ASP A 96 15.77 17.56 5.78
N ARG A 97 15.88 17.07 4.55
CA ARG A 97 14.74 16.69 3.73
C ARG A 97 14.43 15.21 3.88
N LEU A 98 13.17 14.83 3.69
CA LEU A 98 12.73 13.43 3.73
C LEU A 98 12.97 12.65 2.43
N PHE A 99 13.15 13.35 1.31
CA PHE A 99 13.41 12.75 0.00
C PHE A 99 14.15 13.71 -0.94
N VAL A 100 14.68 13.15 -2.01
CA VAL A 100 15.33 13.88 -3.11
C VAL A 100 14.44 13.86 -4.34
N THR A 101 14.22 15.01 -4.98
CA THR A 101 13.53 15.07 -6.28
C THR A 101 14.53 14.79 -7.39
N LEU A 102 14.18 13.88 -8.30
CA LEU A 102 14.95 13.49 -9.46
C LEU A 102 14.21 13.88 -10.73
N GLN A 103 14.95 14.39 -11.72
CA GLN A 103 14.43 14.59 -13.06
C GLN A 103 14.77 13.36 -13.92
N ALA A 104 13.80 12.48 -14.13
CA ALA A 104 13.90 11.36 -15.05
C ALA A 104 13.43 11.80 -16.46
N VAL A 105 13.62 10.95 -17.45
CA VAL A 105 13.23 11.24 -18.85
C VAL A 105 11.72 11.46 -18.97
N GLU A 106 10.93 10.72 -18.20
CA GLU A 106 9.47 10.79 -18.14
C GLU A 106 8.92 11.88 -17.22
N GLY A 107 9.76 12.55 -16.44
CA GLY A 107 9.37 13.62 -15.50
C GLY A 107 9.93 13.44 -14.10
N ASP A 108 9.42 14.24 -13.17
CA ASP A 108 9.91 14.23 -11.78
C ASP A 108 9.57 12.91 -11.08
N ARG A 109 10.55 12.38 -10.35
CA ARG A 109 10.45 11.22 -9.46
C ARG A 109 11.02 11.58 -8.08
N TYR A 110 10.60 10.86 -7.06
CA TYR A 110 10.97 11.14 -5.68
C TYR A 110 11.70 9.93 -5.10
N ALA A 111 12.92 10.16 -4.60
CA ALA A 111 13.79 9.14 -4.03
C ALA A 111 13.86 9.31 -2.51
N ALA A 112 13.42 8.32 -1.76
CA ALA A 112 13.50 8.26 -0.30
C ALA A 112 14.35 7.06 0.13
N LEU A 113 15.23 7.26 1.10
CA LEU A 113 16.10 6.23 1.64
C LEU A 113 15.58 5.77 3.00
N PHE A 114 15.35 4.47 3.14
CA PHE A 114 14.81 3.86 4.35
C PHE A 114 15.85 2.98 5.03
N ASN A 115 15.77 2.86 6.35
CA ASN A 115 16.47 1.79 7.04
C ASN A 115 15.93 0.44 6.58
N TYR A 116 16.84 -0.53 6.37
CA TYR A 116 16.42 -1.90 6.11
C TYR A 116 15.69 -2.46 7.35
N ALA A 117 14.48 -2.99 7.18
CA ALA A 117 13.69 -3.52 8.27
C ALA A 117 14.38 -4.77 8.87
N PRO A 118 14.64 -4.84 10.19
CA PRO A 118 15.23 -6.03 10.82
C PRO A 118 14.34 -7.27 10.66
N GLY A 119 14.97 -8.43 10.51
CA GLY A 119 14.27 -9.70 10.32
C GLY A 119 13.99 -9.98 8.84
N GLU A 120 12.99 -10.83 8.60
CA GLU A 120 12.65 -11.31 7.25
C GLU A 120 11.15 -11.30 7.03
N ILE A 121 10.73 -11.28 5.76
CA ILE A 121 9.35 -11.52 5.37
C ILE A 121 8.98 -12.97 5.73
N PRO A 122 7.86 -13.21 6.44
CA PRO A 122 7.42 -14.58 6.74
C PRO A 122 7.26 -15.43 5.48
N GLN A 123 7.86 -16.61 5.50
CA GLN A 123 7.71 -17.58 4.41
C GLN A 123 6.43 -18.38 4.61
N GLY A 124 5.50 -18.31 3.66
CA GLY A 124 4.18 -18.91 3.75
C GLY A 124 3.21 -18.10 4.63
N ASP A 125 2.32 -18.80 5.35
CA ASP A 125 1.37 -18.17 6.26
C ASP A 125 2.09 -17.64 7.52
N LEU A 126 1.56 -16.54 8.07
CA LEU A 126 1.94 -16.11 9.43
C LEU A 126 1.62 -17.23 10.44
N SER A 127 2.43 -17.34 11.49
CA SER A 127 2.01 -18.09 12.68
C SER A 127 0.85 -17.35 13.40
N ILE A 128 0.11 -18.04 14.25
CA ILE A 128 -0.93 -17.43 15.09
C ILE A 128 -0.34 -16.26 15.90
N ALA A 129 0.83 -16.46 16.53
CA ALA A 129 1.49 -15.42 17.31
C ALA A 129 1.88 -14.18 16.45
N GLN A 130 2.43 -14.39 15.27
CA GLN A 130 2.78 -13.29 14.35
C GLN A 130 1.54 -12.55 13.87
N SER A 131 0.46 -13.27 13.57
CA SER A 131 -0.80 -12.66 13.14
C SER A 131 -1.46 -11.83 14.23
N THR A 132 -1.43 -12.33 15.49
CA THR A 132 -1.88 -11.56 16.67
C THR A 132 -1.05 -10.29 16.84
N ILE A 133 0.29 -10.38 16.77
CA ILE A 133 1.19 -9.22 16.88
C ILE A 133 0.93 -8.21 15.77
N LEU A 134 0.67 -8.65 14.54
CA LEU A 134 0.33 -7.76 13.42
C LEU A 134 -0.99 -7.02 13.70
N GLY A 135 -2.02 -7.72 14.19
CA GLY A 135 -3.28 -7.12 14.59
C GLY A 135 -3.12 -6.08 15.70
N GLN A 136 -2.41 -6.43 16.78
CA GLN A 136 -2.09 -5.51 17.88
C GLN A 136 -1.33 -4.26 17.40
N THR A 137 -0.37 -4.46 16.49
CA THR A 137 0.44 -3.36 15.93
C THR A 137 -0.41 -2.43 15.08
N LEU A 138 -1.31 -2.97 14.25
CA LEU A 138 -2.26 -2.16 13.48
C LEU A 138 -3.22 -1.38 14.40
N GLY A 139 -3.72 -2.01 15.46
CA GLY A 139 -4.53 -1.32 16.47
C GLY A 139 -3.80 -0.13 17.10
N LYS A 140 -2.51 -0.30 17.42
CA LYS A 140 -1.66 0.78 17.95
C LYS A 140 -1.43 1.89 16.92
N ILE A 141 -1.22 1.55 15.64
CA ILE A 141 -1.11 2.54 14.56
C ILE A 141 -2.36 3.41 14.52
N HIS A 142 -3.56 2.81 14.47
CA HIS A 142 -4.81 3.55 14.42
C HIS A 142 -5.02 4.42 15.67
N GLN A 143 -4.68 3.91 16.86
CA GLN A 143 -4.75 4.67 18.09
C GLN A 143 -3.81 5.88 18.08
N THR A 144 -2.55 5.67 17.69
CA THR A 144 -1.52 6.70 17.63
C THR A 144 -1.84 7.73 16.54
N SER A 145 -2.35 7.30 15.39
CA SER A 145 -2.68 8.16 14.25
C SER A 145 -3.78 9.19 14.54
N LEU A 146 -4.57 9.01 15.61
CA LEU A 146 -5.53 10.03 16.08
C LEU A 146 -4.86 11.33 16.54
N GLN A 147 -3.57 11.30 16.83
CA GLN A 147 -2.77 12.46 17.23
C GLN A 147 -1.93 13.03 16.06
N PHE A 148 -1.97 12.36 14.90
CA PHE A 148 -1.24 12.84 13.73
C PHE A 148 -1.99 13.99 13.08
N ASP A 149 -1.33 15.13 12.97
CA ASP A 149 -1.83 16.30 12.26
C ASP A 149 -0.79 16.73 11.22
N SER A 150 -1.20 16.81 9.97
CA SER A 150 -0.36 17.25 8.86
C SER A 150 -1.15 18.17 7.95
N SER A 151 -0.54 19.31 7.61
CA SER A 151 -1.05 20.24 6.60
C SER A 151 -0.76 19.77 5.16
N THR A 152 0.04 18.71 4.99
CA THR A 152 0.39 18.16 3.68
C THR A 152 -0.82 17.47 3.06
N PRO A 153 -1.27 17.87 1.86
CA PRO A 153 -2.39 17.24 1.20
C PRO A 153 -2.12 15.75 0.90
N ARG A 154 -3.11 14.92 1.19
CA ARG A 154 -3.08 13.48 0.87
C ARG A 154 -4.44 13.03 0.36
N GLN A 155 -4.45 12.18 -0.66
CA GLN A 155 -5.67 11.52 -1.11
C GLN A 155 -6.25 10.67 0.02
N SER A 156 -7.49 10.96 0.43
CA SER A 156 -8.20 10.15 1.41
C SER A 156 -8.64 8.82 0.82
N LEU A 157 -8.68 7.80 1.67
CA LEU A 157 -9.24 6.47 1.37
C LEU A 157 -10.76 6.51 1.58
N ASP A 158 -11.43 7.35 0.80
CA ASP A 158 -12.87 7.59 0.83
C ASP A 158 -13.61 6.81 -0.28
N LEU A 159 -14.95 6.87 -0.28
CA LEU A 159 -15.77 6.17 -1.29
C LEU A 159 -15.50 6.66 -2.71
N LYS A 160 -15.14 7.95 -2.88
CA LYS A 160 -14.81 8.46 -4.21
C LYS A 160 -13.56 7.77 -4.75
N TYR A 161 -12.47 7.79 -3.99
CA TYR A 161 -11.20 7.22 -4.43
C TYR A 161 -11.24 5.70 -4.52
N LEU A 162 -11.80 5.03 -3.49
CA LEU A 162 -11.79 3.57 -3.41
C LEU A 162 -12.79 2.89 -4.35
N LEU A 163 -13.92 3.56 -4.70
CA LEU A 163 -14.96 2.97 -5.54
C LEU A 163 -15.12 3.66 -6.88
N LYS A 164 -15.40 5.00 -6.91
CA LYS A 164 -15.76 5.68 -8.15
C LYS A 164 -14.58 5.78 -9.12
N ASP A 165 -13.43 6.19 -8.62
CA ASP A 165 -12.22 6.28 -9.42
C ASP A 165 -11.77 4.88 -9.88
N SER A 166 -11.93 3.86 -9.01
CA SER A 166 -11.67 2.46 -9.34
C SER A 166 -12.63 1.91 -10.40
N LEU A 167 -13.93 2.18 -10.29
CA LEU A 167 -14.91 1.81 -11.31
C LEU A 167 -14.56 2.41 -12.67
N SER A 168 -14.14 3.69 -12.67
CA SER A 168 -13.73 4.37 -13.89
C SER A 168 -12.51 3.72 -14.55
N ALA A 169 -11.54 3.27 -13.75
CA ALA A 169 -10.35 2.57 -14.23
C ALA A 169 -10.66 1.17 -14.79
N ILE A 170 -11.60 0.44 -14.18
CA ILE A 170 -11.94 -0.95 -14.56
C ILE A 170 -12.90 -1.00 -15.76
N SER A 171 -13.86 -0.08 -15.85
CA SER A 171 -14.96 -0.10 -16.84
C SER A 171 -14.53 -0.28 -18.29
N PRO A 172 -13.45 0.34 -18.81
CA PRO A 172 -13.01 0.17 -20.19
C PRO A 172 -12.70 -1.30 -20.55
N TYR A 173 -12.20 -2.09 -19.59
CA TYR A 173 -11.85 -3.50 -19.80
C TYR A 173 -13.05 -4.45 -19.77
N LEU A 174 -14.23 -3.94 -19.40
CA LEU A 174 -15.50 -4.65 -19.41
C LEU A 174 -16.46 -4.14 -20.50
N SER A 175 -16.03 -3.23 -21.38
CA SER A 175 -16.89 -2.59 -22.39
C SER A 175 -17.60 -3.59 -23.31
N ASN A 176 -16.97 -4.73 -23.62
CA ASN A 176 -17.53 -5.81 -24.45
C ASN A 176 -18.26 -6.90 -23.62
N LYS A 177 -18.51 -6.68 -22.33
CA LYS A 177 -19.13 -7.62 -21.37
C LYS A 177 -20.20 -6.89 -20.57
N SER A 178 -21.34 -6.58 -21.22
CA SER A 178 -22.40 -5.73 -20.65
C SER A 178 -22.89 -6.21 -19.27
N ASP A 179 -23.12 -7.52 -19.11
CA ASP A 179 -23.62 -8.08 -17.86
C ASP A 179 -22.62 -7.97 -16.70
N ASP A 180 -21.33 -8.20 -17.02
CA ASP A 180 -20.24 -8.07 -16.04
C ASP A 180 -20.01 -6.61 -15.64
N LEU A 181 -20.11 -5.68 -16.59
CA LEU A 181 -20.04 -4.24 -16.31
C LEU A 181 -21.23 -3.78 -15.47
N THR A 182 -22.43 -4.25 -15.77
CA THR A 182 -23.65 -3.96 -14.98
C THR A 182 -23.48 -4.49 -13.56
N TYR A 183 -23.05 -5.75 -13.40
CA TYR A 183 -22.78 -6.34 -12.10
C TYR A 183 -21.77 -5.49 -11.28
N LEU A 184 -20.68 -5.04 -11.89
CA LEU A 184 -19.69 -4.19 -11.21
C LEU A 184 -20.30 -2.85 -10.76
N LYS A 185 -21.06 -2.19 -11.65
CA LYS A 185 -21.75 -0.92 -11.34
C LYS A 185 -22.76 -1.07 -10.20
N ASP A 186 -23.57 -2.12 -10.25
CA ASP A 186 -24.58 -2.40 -9.22
C ASP A 186 -23.91 -2.70 -7.88
N THR A 187 -22.83 -3.48 -7.89
CA THR A 187 -22.02 -3.76 -6.69
C THR A 187 -21.46 -2.46 -6.09
N VAL A 188 -20.86 -1.59 -6.90
CA VAL A 188 -20.34 -0.29 -6.44
C VAL A 188 -21.44 0.59 -5.86
N ALA A 189 -22.58 0.70 -6.53
CA ALA A 189 -23.72 1.48 -6.06
C ALA A 189 -24.29 0.95 -4.73
N GLN A 190 -24.38 -0.38 -4.59
CA GLN A 190 -24.81 -1.02 -3.35
C GLN A 190 -23.84 -0.74 -2.19
N ILE A 191 -22.53 -0.90 -2.42
CA ILE A 191 -21.51 -0.62 -1.40
C ILE A 191 -21.58 0.86 -0.99
N GLU A 192 -21.64 1.79 -1.95
CA GLU A 192 -21.74 3.22 -1.67
C GLU A 192 -22.96 3.53 -0.81
N GLN A 193 -24.14 3.02 -1.18
CA GLN A 193 -25.37 3.24 -0.44
C GLN A 193 -25.30 2.72 1.00
N GLN A 194 -24.75 1.52 1.20
CA GLN A 194 -24.73 0.87 2.52
C GLN A 194 -23.64 1.44 3.44
N LEU A 195 -22.53 1.95 2.88
CA LEU A 195 -21.46 2.55 3.68
C LEU A 195 -21.70 4.04 4.03
N THR A 196 -22.78 4.66 3.57
CA THR A 196 -23.13 6.05 3.96
C THR A 196 -23.36 6.23 5.46
N CYS A 197 -23.66 5.15 6.19
CA CYS A 197 -23.82 5.17 7.65
C CYS A 197 -22.47 5.24 8.39
N LEU A 198 -21.35 4.89 7.76
CA LEU A 198 -20.02 5.00 8.34
C LEU A 198 -19.56 6.47 8.32
N LYS A 199 -19.55 7.10 9.48
CA LYS A 199 -19.14 8.49 9.60
C LYS A 199 -17.63 8.65 9.45
N GLN A 200 -17.21 9.72 8.78
CA GLN A 200 -15.81 10.13 8.66
C GLN A 200 -15.40 11.00 9.86
N VAL A 201 -15.46 10.44 11.05
CA VAL A 201 -15.16 11.12 12.31
C VAL A 201 -14.29 10.26 13.22
N SER A 202 -13.40 10.88 13.98
CA SER A 202 -12.63 10.22 15.03
C SER A 202 -13.55 9.51 16.04
N PRO A 203 -13.20 8.34 16.54
CA PRO A 203 -11.98 7.55 16.26
C PRO A 203 -12.11 6.57 15.09
N LEU A 204 -13.24 6.56 14.37
CA LEU A 204 -13.50 5.64 13.26
C LEU A 204 -12.73 6.02 12.00
N TRP A 205 -12.39 7.32 11.87
CA TRP A 205 -11.66 7.91 10.76
C TRP A 205 -10.32 8.42 11.25
N SER A 206 -9.24 7.86 10.74
CA SER A 206 -7.86 8.17 11.09
C SER A 206 -6.93 7.90 9.91
N VAL A 207 -5.62 8.06 10.08
CA VAL A 207 -4.70 7.62 9.02
C VAL A 207 -4.56 6.10 9.09
N CYS A 208 -4.95 5.45 7.98
CA CYS A 208 -4.79 4.03 7.74
C CYS A 208 -3.43 3.73 7.09
N TRP A 209 -2.90 2.52 7.29
CA TRP A 209 -1.74 2.02 6.57
C TRP A 209 -2.03 1.81 5.08
N GLY A 210 -3.25 1.34 4.76
CA GLY A 210 -3.76 1.18 3.39
C GLY A 210 -3.42 -0.16 2.74
N ASP A 211 -2.35 -0.86 3.15
CA ASP A 211 -1.97 -2.15 2.57
C ASP A 211 -1.42 -3.17 3.61
N PRO A 212 -2.15 -3.45 4.69
CA PRO A 212 -1.70 -4.39 5.72
C PRO A 212 -1.74 -5.83 5.20
N HIS A 213 -0.56 -6.43 5.07
CA HIS A 213 -0.41 -7.86 4.77
C HIS A 213 0.98 -8.39 5.13
N SER A 214 1.14 -9.73 5.16
CA SER A 214 2.38 -10.39 5.56
C SER A 214 3.60 -10.04 4.70
N GLY A 215 3.40 -9.62 3.45
CA GLY A 215 4.47 -9.20 2.55
C GLY A 215 5.04 -7.81 2.85
N ASN A 216 4.39 -7.02 3.71
CA ASN A 216 4.78 -5.67 4.09
C ASN A 216 5.28 -5.60 5.54
N VAL A 217 5.71 -6.74 6.10
CA VAL A 217 6.26 -6.82 7.45
C VAL A 217 7.49 -7.72 7.50
N HIS A 218 8.45 -7.38 8.33
CA HIS A 218 9.51 -8.28 8.77
C HIS A 218 9.26 -8.73 10.19
N PHE A 219 9.60 -10.00 10.47
CA PHE A 219 9.69 -10.53 11.82
C PHE A 219 11.12 -10.99 12.12
N THR A 220 11.62 -10.61 13.28
CA THR A 220 12.87 -11.16 13.81
C THR A 220 12.61 -12.53 14.45
N LEU A 221 13.66 -13.29 14.75
CA LEU A 221 13.55 -14.61 15.39
C LEU A 221 12.84 -14.56 16.76
N ASP A 222 12.90 -13.43 17.45
CA ASP A 222 12.19 -13.18 18.71
C ASP A 222 10.81 -12.53 18.50
N ASN A 223 10.24 -12.65 17.29
CA ASN A 223 8.91 -12.16 16.90
C ASN A 223 8.72 -10.63 17.03
N ARG A 224 9.78 -9.83 16.99
CA ARG A 224 9.62 -8.38 16.86
C ARG A 224 9.25 -8.03 15.46
N ILE A 225 8.15 -7.28 15.30
CA ILE A 225 7.64 -6.84 14.00
C ILE A 225 8.26 -5.49 13.59
N THR A 226 8.52 -5.30 12.29
CA THR A 226 8.77 -4.00 11.66
C THR A 226 7.92 -3.89 10.41
N LEU A 227 7.12 -2.83 10.30
CA LEU A 227 6.23 -2.59 9.17
C LEU A 227 6.91 -1.68 8.15
N PHE A 228 6.58 -1.88 6.88
CA PHE A 228 7.07 -1.04 5.79
C PHE A 228 6.00 -0.93 4.68
N ASP A 229 6.32 -0.15 3.64
CA ASP A 229 5.45 0.13 2.50
C ASP A 229 4.12 0.81 2.90
N PHE A 230 4.24 2.06 3.35
CA PHE A 230 3.12 2.94 3.67
C PHE A 230 2.68 3.79 2.47
N ASP A 231 3.10 3.45 1.26
CA ASP A 231 2.78 4.19 0.04
C ASP A 231 1.27 4.40 -0.16
N GLN A 232 0.47 3.47 0.31
CA GLN A 232 -1.00 3.53 0.23
C GLN A 232 -1.67 4.17 1.45
N CYS A 233 -0.92 4.67 2.44
CA CYS A 233 -1.49 5.30 3.63
C CYS A 233 -2.32 6.55 3.28
N GLY A 234 -3.28 6.85 4.12
CA GLY A 234 -4.13 8.04 3.98
C GLY A 234 -5.26 8.05 5.00
N TYR A 235 -5.93 9.20 5.13
CA TYR A 235 -7.11 9.29 5.98
C TYR A 235 -8.21 8.37 5.45
N GLY A 236 -8.73 7.48 6.31
CA GLY A 236 -9.72 6.47 5.96
C GLY A 236 -10.42 5.89 7.20
N TRP A 237 -11.42 5.03 6.97
CA TRP A 237 -12.00 4.26 8.06
C TRP A 237 -10.99 3.22 8.55
N ARG A 238 -10.70 3.19 9.86
CA ARG A 238 -9.77 2.23 10.45
C ARG A 238 -10.14 0.77 10.12
N ILE A 239 -11.41 0.46 10.03
CA ILE A 239 -11.92 -0.86 9.63
C ILE A 239 -11.56 -1.22 8.19
N PHE A 240 -11.25 -0.24 7.32
CA PHE A 240 -10.81 -0.50 5.95
C PHE A 240 -9.49 -1.26 5.91
N ASP A 241 -8.55 -0.96 6.81
CA ASP A 241 -7.30 -1.74 6.90
C ASP A 241 -7.56 -3.21 7.26
N LEU A 242 -8.52 -3.48 8.16
CA LEU A 242 -8.89 -4.87 8.48
C LEU A 242 -9.54 -5.57 7.27
N ALA A 243 -10.39 -4.84 6.55
CA ALA A 243 -10.99 -5.33 5.31
C ALA A 243 -9.94 -5.59 4.22
N LYS A 244 -8.92 -4.74 4.13
CA LYS A 244 -7.80 -4.90 3.19
C LYS A 244 -6.95 -6.13 3.55
N PHE A 245 -6.63 -6.35 4.83
CA PHE A 245 -5.99 -7.58 5.29
C PHE A 245 -6.81 -8.82 4.90
N LEU A 246 -8.13 -8.80 5.11
CA LEU A 246 -9.01 -9.91 4.68
C LEU A 246 -9.00 -10.11 3.17
N GLN A 247 -9.07 -9.03 2.40
CA GLN A 247 -9.05 -9.11 0.94
C GLN A 247 -7.79 -9.84 0.42
N VAL A 248 -6.62 -9.48 0.95
CA VAL A 248 -5.35 -10.13 0.60
C VAL A 248 -5.34 -11.58 1.10
N SER A 249 -5.70 -11.81 2.37
CA SER A 249 -5.70 -13.12 3.00
C SER A 249 -6.63 -14.12 2.30
N LEU A 250 -7.86 -13.71 1.95
CA LEU A 250 -8.82 -14.54 1.22
C LEU A 250 -8.34 -14.85 -0.20
N SER A 251 -7.70 -13.87 -0.87
CA SER A 251 -7.14 -14.07 -2.21
C SER A 251 -5.95 -15.02 -2.21
N ALA A 252 -5.15 -15.02 -1.15
CA ALA A 252 -4.00 -15.90 -0.95
C ALA A 252 -4.34 -17.27 -0.34
N GLY A 253 -5.59 -17.49 0.11
CA GLY A 253 -6.02 -18.73 0.75
C GLY A 253 -5.48 -18.92 2.17
N ILE A 254 -5.16 -17.82 2.87
CA ILE A 254 -4.66 -17.85 4.25
C ILE A 254 -5.69 -18.51 5.18
N ASN A 255 -5.21 -19.39 6.06
CA ASN A 255 -6.05 -20.14 6.98
C ASN A 255 -6.90 -19.23 7.87
N CYS A 256 -8.16 -19.63 8.13
CA CYS A 256 -9.09 -18.85 8.96
C CYS A 256 -8.56 -18.60 10.37
N LYS A 257 -7.85 -19.55 11.00
CA LYS A 257 -7.24 -19.36 12.33
C LYS A 257 -6.25 -18.19 12.37
N ILE A 258 -5.50 -17.99 11.29
CA ILE A 258 -4.56 -16.87 11.16
C ILE A 258 -5.33 -15.55 11.04
N ARG A 259 -6.40 -15.53 10.24
CA ARG A 259 -7.26 -14.34 10.12
C ARG A 259 -7.94 -13.98 11.43
N HIS A 260 -8.45 -14.98 12.17
CA HIS A 260 -9.02 -14.78 13.52
C HIS A 260 -7.99 -14.21 14.50
N ALA A 261 -6.76 -14.75 14.51
CA ALA A 261 -5.69 -14.26 15.37
C ALA A 261 -5.37 -12.79 15.12
N PHE A 262 -5.38 -12.35 13.84
CA PHE A 262 -5.21 -10.94 13.50
C PHE A 262 -6.32 -10.05 14.09
N PHE A 263 -7.59 -10.44 13.91
CA PHE A 263 -8.72 -9.68 14.46
C PHE A 263 -8.71 -9.66 15.97
N SER A 264 -8.44 -10.81 16.61
CA SER A 264 -8.31 -10.89 18.08
C SER A 264 -7.21 -9.96 18.59
N GLY A 265 -6.03 -9.99 17.94
CA GLY A 265 -4.94 -9.09 18.30
C GLY A 265 -5.29 -7.62 18.12
N TYR A 266 -6.00 -7.25 17.05
CA TYR A 266 -6.48 -5.89 16.88
C TYR A 266 -7.43 -5.46 17.98
N GLN A 267 -8.40 -6.31 18.33
CA GLN A 267 -9.42 -6.02 19.35
C GLN A 267 -8.86 -5.99 20.79
N GLU A 268 -7.69 -6.56 21.04
CA GLU A 268 -6.98 -6.35 22.32
C GLU A 268 -6.51 -4.90 22.52
N VAL A 269 -6.43 -4.10 21.44
CA VAL A 269 -5.97 -2.71 21.46
C VAL A 269 -7.11 -1.73 21.15
N GLN A 270 -7.96 -2.06 20.19
CA GLN A 270 -9.05 -1.21 19.69
C GLN A 270 -10.32 -2.04 19.50
N GLU A 271 -11.33 -1.79 20.32
CA GLU A 271 -12.63 -2.41 20.17
C GLU A 271 -13.30 -1.98 18.84
N LEU A 272 -13.87 -2.94 18.13
CA LEU A 272 -14.65 -2.72 16.90
C LEU A 272 -16.14 -2.65 17.24
N THR A 273 -16.82 -1.66 16.68
CA THR A 273 -18.27 -1.50 16.83
C THR A 273 -19.04 -2.52 15.98
N ASP A 274 -20.30 -2.80 16.35
CA ASP A 274 -21.18 -3.67 15.55
C ASP A 274 -21.37 -3.13 14.11
N LEU A 275 -21.39 -1.81 13.95
CA LEU A 275 -21.48 -1.17 12.64
C LEU A 275 -20.22 -1.44 11.79
N GLU A 276 -19.04 -1.35 12.38
CA GLU A 276 -17.80 -1.69 11.68
C GLU A 276 -17.78 -3.16 11.27
N MET A 277 -18.14 -4.05 12.18
CA MET A 277 -18.17 -5.49 11.92
C MET A 277 -19.19 -5.87 10.85
N SER A 278 -20.39 -5.29 10.89
CA SER A 278 -21.42 -5.53 9.86
C SER A 278 -21.06 -4.97 8.48
N SER A 279 -20.21 -3.94 8.42
CA SER A 279 -19.71 -3.34 7.18
C SER A 279 -18.54 -4.08 6.55
N LEU A 280 -17.96 -5.06 7.25
CA LEU A 280 -16.67 -5.65 6.89
C LEU A 280 -16.68 -6.36 5.53
N GLN A 281 -17.77 -7.05 5.16
CA GLN A 281 -17.91 -7.68 3.84
C GLN A 281 -17.87 -6.65 2.71
N LEU A 282 -18.62 -5.57 2.84
CA LEU A 282 -18.69 -4.49 1.85
C LEU A 282 -17.33 -3.80 1.69
N LEU A 283 -16.66 -3.53 2.81
CA LEU A 283 -15.31 -2.95 2.81
C LEU A 283 -14.27 -3.90 2.18
N THR A 284 -14.44 -5.21 2.35
CA THR A 284 -13.56 -6.21 1.71
C THR A 284 -13.78 -6.25 0.19
N GLN A 285 -15.02 -6.15 -0.28
CA GLN A 285 -15.33 -5.99 -1.70
C GLN A 285 -14.75 -4.68 -2.26
N MET A 286 -14.91 -3.57 -1.52
CA MET A 286 -14.32 -2.27 -1.87
C MET A 286 -12.79 -2.34 -1.97
N ALA A 287 -12.13 -2.96 -1.00
CA ALA A 287 -10.68 -3.18 -1.03
C ALA A 287 -10.24 -4.01 -2.25
N HIS A 288 -11.04 -5.02 -2.66
CA HIS A 288 -10.78 -5.80 -3.86
C HIS A 288 -10.93 -4.97 -5.14
N ILE A 289 -12.00 -4.17 -5.27
CA ILE A 289 -12.22 -3.29 -6.42
C ILE A 289 -11.07 -2.29 -6.54
N TRP A 290 -10.66 -1.68 -5.44
CA TRP A 290 -9.55 -0.74 -5.42
C TRP A 290 -8.20 -1.39 -5.78
N ALA A 291 -7.87 -2.54 -5.19
CA ALA A 291 -6.66 -3.29 -5.54
C ALA A 291 -6.63 -3.71 -7.02
N TRP A 292 -7.78 -4.08 -7.58
CA TRP A 292 -7.93 -4.40 -9.00
C TRP A 292 -7.65 -3.17 -9.87
N ALA A 293 -8.21 -2.01 -9.54
CA ALA A 293 -7.96 -0.75 -10.26
C ALA A 293 -6.48 -0.34 -10.21
N ILE A 294 -5.82 -0.42 -9.04
CA ILE A 294 -4.38 -0.17 -8.90
C ILE A 294 -3.58 -1.10 -9.82
N SER A 295 -3.90 -2.39 -9.81
CA SER A 295 -3.20 -3.38 -10.64
C SER A 295 -3.40 -3.14 -12.13
N ILE A 296 -4.59 -2.70 -12.57
CA ILE A 296 -4.85 -2.27 -13.95
C ILE A 296 -3.95 -1.08 -14.31
N ASN A 297 -3.96 -0.03 -13.51
CA ASN A 297 -3.18 1.18 -13.77
C ASN A 297 -1.68 0.88 -13.85
N ALA A 298 -1.15 0.08 -12.92
CA ALA A 298 0.24 -0.34 -12.94
C ALA A 298 0.57 -1.20 -14.17
N SER A 299 -0.28 -2.15 -14.52
CA SER A 299 -0.07 -3.05 -15.67
C SER A 299 -0.20 -2.30 -17.00
N ALA A 300 -1.07 -1.31 -17.11
CA ALA A 300 -1.21 -0.48 -18.30
C ALA A 300 0.08 0.30 -18.62
N ILE A 301 0.88 0.65 -17.61
CA ILE A 301 2.16 1.33 -17.80
C ILE A 301 3.29 0.34 -18.09
N HIS A 302 3.36 -0.78 -17.36
CA HIS A 302 4.54 -1.65 -17.33
C HIS A 302 4.37 -2.99 -18.02
N ASN A 303 3.15 -3.51 -18.11
CA ASN A 303 2.92 -4.85 -18.64
C ASN A 303 1.50 -5.03 -19.17
N TRP A 304 1.22 -4.39 -20.28
CA TRP A 304 -0.06 -4.41 -20.95
C TRP A 304 -0.60 -5.83 -21.23
N SER A 305 0.28 -6.79 -21.51
CA SER A 305 -0.11 -8.18 -21.80
C SER A 305 -0.76 -8.91 -20.64
N LYS A 306 -0.61 -8.42 -19.41
CA LYS A 306 -1.30 -8.99 -18.24
C LYS A 306 -2.78 -8.66 -18.15
N LEU A 307 -3.27 -7.69 -18.92
CA LEU A 307 -4.68 -7.24 -18.90
C LEU A 307 -5.55 -8.04 -19.88
N ASP A 308 -5.34 -9.33 -19.95
CA ASP A 308 -6.11 -10.24 -20.79
C ASP A 308 -7.47 -10.63 -20.18
N SER A 309 -8.27 -11.35 -20.95
CA SER A 309 -9.59 -11.81 -20.49
C SER A 309 -9.52 -12.76 -19.28
N TYR A 310 -8.44 -13.52 -19.12
CA TYR A 310 -8.26 -14.38 -17.95
C TYR A 310 -8.07 -13.55 -16.67
N TYR A 311 -7.20 -12.56 -16.74
CA TYR A 311 -6.97 -11.64 -15.62
C TYR A 311 -8.26 -10.93 -15.18
N ILE A 312 -8.99 -10.35 -16.15
CA ILE A 312 -10.26 -9.65 -15.88
C ILE A 312 -11.29 -10.60 -15.26
N ASN A 313 -11.45 -11.80 -15.84
CA ASN A 313 -12.39 -12.81 -15.30
C ASN A 313 -12.02 -13.26 -13.90
N LYS A 314 -10.73 -13.44 -13.59
CA LYS A 314 -10.27 -13.83 -12.25
C LYS A 314 -10.69 -12.81 -11.20
N HIS A 315 -10.46 -11.52 -11.45
CA HIS A 315 -10.85 -10.46 -10.53
C HIS A 315 -12.37 -10.35 -10.37
N LEU A 316 -13.11 -10.47 -11.45
CA LEU A 316 -14.57 -10.46 -11.41
C LEU A 316 -15.14 -11.65 -10.62
N GLN A 317 -14.62 -12.86 -10.81
CA GLN A 317 -15.02 -14.04 -10.04
C GLN A 317 -14.69 -13.88 -8.55
N GLN A 318 -13.54 -13.30 -8.22
CA GLN A 318 -13.20 -13.01 -6.84
C GLN A 318 -14.17 -11.99 -6.22
N LEU A 319 -14.56 -10.94 -6.96
CA LEU A 319 -15.56 -9.97 -6.50
C LEU A 319 -16.91 -10.66 -6.24
N LYS A 320 -17.38 -11.50 -7.16
CA LYS A 320 -18.61 -12.30 -7.02
C LYS A 320 -18.56 -13.20 -5.79
N ARG A 321 -17.40 -13.87 -5.56
CA ARG A 321 -17.17 -14.68 -4.36
C ARG A 321 -17.27 -13.87 -3.08
N LEU A 322 -16.62 -12.70 -3.01
CA LEU A 322 -16.66 -11.81 -1.86
C LEU A 322 -18.08 -11.27 -1.57
N GLY A 323 -18.93 -11.10 -2.59
CA GLY A 323 -20.33 -10.69 -2.44
C GLY A 323 -21.30 -11.82 -2.06
N SER A 324 -20.84 -13.08 -2.07
CA SER A 324 -21.70 -14.22 -1.77
C SER A 324 -21.98 -14.38 -0.26
N LYS A 325 -23.08 -15.08 0.07
CA LYS A 325 -23.39 -15.44 1.47
C LYS A 325 -22.32 -16.33 2.11
N ASN A 326 -21.55 -17.05 1.28
CA ASN A 326 -20.53 -18.02 1.70
C ASN A 326 -19.10 -17.47 1.58
N TRP A 327 -18.91 -16.17 1.57
CA TRP A 327 -17.58 -15.55 1.44
C TRP A 327 -16.63 -15.89 2.59
N GLN A 328 -17.14 -16.43 3.67
CA GLN A 328 -16.52 -16.96 4.87
C GLN A 328 -15.27 -16.20 5.29
N LEU A 329 -15.50 -15.30 6.17
CA LEU A 329 -14.45 -14.54 6.79
C LEU A 329 -13.61 -15.38 7.74
N PHE A 330 -14.23 -16.29 8.41
CA PHE A 330 -13.67 -16.99 9.56
C PHE A 330 -13.98 -18.47 9.52
#